data_5b4e76e2fe842d8b307f808a3a4e09b2
#
_entry.id   5b4e76e2fe842d8b307f808a3a4e09b2
#
_cell.length_a   1.000
_cell.length_b   1.000
_cell.length_c   1.000
_cell.angle_alpha   90.00
_cell.angle_beta   90.00
_cell.angle_gamma   90.00
#
_symmetry.space_group_name_H-M   'P 1'
#
loop_
_entity.id
_entity.type
_entity.pdbx_description
1 polymer ?
#
loop_
_entity_poly.entity_id
_entity_poly.type
_entity_poly.pdbx_seq_one_letter_code
_entity_poly.pdbx_strand_id
1 'polypeptide(L)'
;MTETSSSTLEHRNASFRGVPSLTVVIPAIDERENLELLIPALWELLGSIGVNAEIILVDGGSQDGTPEVAESRGVRVIKQTERGYGGALLAGFAAARAPFVLTMDADLSHRPSFIAELWRSRSKAHVLIASRYVPGGAADMPLFRRLLSKILNVTFARVLSLPYKDLSSGFRIYRVDTVKQLQLHARDFDVLEEILLRVYAEGWSIAEIPFRYVSRGSKKSHAKLLKFAIAYLKTLGRMWRLRNSVQSADYDYRAFHSPIWLQRYWQRRRHEIILEFTGNSSAVLDIGCGSSQIILDLKDAVGMDILLRKLRFLKPNHEKLVQGSTFALPFKSESFEVVINSEVIEHLPQDPAIMNEMRRVLRQEGILVLGTPDYGRWSWVVLEWMYGKVLGGGYADEHITHYTRQILAELIEANGFEVLDCKYVGFSEMIFKARKRLI
;
A
#
# COMPACT_ATOMS: atom_id res chain seq x y z
N MET A 1 11.20 37.52 48.69
CA MET A 1 11.35 36.07 48.50
C MET A 1 10.29 35.60 47.50
N THR A 2 10.58 35.66 46.23
CA THR A 2 9.79 35.00 45.13
C THR A 2 10.56 35.14 43.82
N GLU A 3 11.65 34.36 43.68
CA GLU A 3 12.37 34.16 42.42
C GLU A 3 12.86 32.70 42.40
N THR A 4 12.02 31.77 42.00
CA THR A 4 12.49 30.36 41.75
C THR A 4 11.50 29.55 40.88
N SER A 5 10.82 30.10 39.89
CA SER A 5 9.98 29.27 39.01
C SER A 5 10.19 29.47 37.49
N SER A 6 11.04 30.40 37.05
CA SER A 6 11.23 30.64 35.61
C SER A 6 12.43 29.92 35.03
N SER A 7 13.41 29.48 35.84
CA SER A 7 14.65 28.83 35.36
C SER A 7 14.52 27.35 35.02
N THR A 8 13.45 26.68 35.43
CA THR A 8 13.25 25.23 35.20
C THR A 8 12.65 24.91 33.85
N LEU A 9 12.02 25.86 33.15
CA LEU A 9 11.46 25.65 31.81
C LEU A 9 12.48 25.89 30.70
N GLU A 10 13.44 26.80 30.90
CA GLU A 10 14.51 27.05 29.91
C GLU A 10 15.55 25.92 29.81
N HIS A 11 15.78 25.19 30.87
CA HIS A 11 16.76 24.09 30.86
C HIS A 11 16.26 22.79 30.24
N ARG A 12 14.96 22.60 29.99
CA ARG A 12 14.40 21.39 29.34
C ARG A 12 14.42 21.41 27.81
N ASN A 13 14.50 22.59 27.19
CA ASN A 13 14.52 22.74 25.73
C ASN A 13 15.93 22.58 25.10
N ALA A 14 16.99 22.43 25.87
CA ALA A 14 18.37 22.43 25.38
C ALA A 14 19.00 21.04 25.14
N SER A 15 18.31 19.93 25.41
CA SER A 15 18.99 18.62 25.53
C SER A 15 18.89 17.68 24.33
N PHE A 16 18.13 17.97 23.28
CA PHE A 16 18.09 17.11 22.11
C PHE A 16 18.81 17.77 20.91
N ARG A 17 20.13 17.77 20.91
CA ARG A 17 20.96 18.12 19.75
C ARG A 17 21.04 16.89 18.84
N GLY A 18 20.32 16.89 17.68
CA GLY A 18 20.36 15.80 16.70
C GLY A 18 19.11 15.79 15.82
N VAL A 19 19.12 14.90 14.82
CA VAL A 19 17.95 14.65 13.98
C VAL A 19 16.82 14.08 14.85
N PRO A 20 15.59 14.62 14.83
CA PRO A 20 14.49 14.08 15.62
C PRO A 20 14.15 12.65 15.18
N SER A 21 13.70 11.84 16.14
CA SER A 21 13.21 10.48 15.87
C SER A 21 11.73 10.44 15.50
N LEU A 22 10.97 11.44 15.93
CA LEU A 22 9.54 11.58 15.72
C LEU A 22 9.19 13.02 15.37
N THR A 23 8.39 13.22 14.31
CA THR A 23 7.70 14.48 14.04
C THR A 23 6.22 14.33 14.39
N VAL A 24 5.71 15.17 15.29
CA VAL A 24 4.27 15.26 15.59
C VAL A 24 3.68 16.36 14.73
N VAL A 25 2.73 16.03 13.86
CA VAL A 25 2.03 16.96 12.96
C VAL A 25 0.63 17.22 13.50
N ILE A 26 0.33 18.48 13.74
CA ILE A 26 -0.96 18.96 14.29
C ILE A 26 -1.58 19.95 13.32
N PRO A 27 -2.57 19.56 12.48
CA PRO A 27 -3.39 20.50 11.73
C PRO A 27 -4.25 21.34 12.69
N ALA A 28 -4.30 22.66 12.50
CA ALA A 28 -5.11 23.54 13.36
C ALA A 28 -5.69 24.74 12.60
N ILE A 29 -6.89 25.14 13.00
CA ILE A 29 -7.53 26.41 12.65
C ILE A 29 -8.32 26.85 13.88
N ASP A 30 -7.96 28.02 14.44
CA ASP A 30 -8.63 28.64 15.60
C ASP A 30 -8.72 27.69 16.82
N GLU A 31 -7.57 27.13 17.21
CA GLU A 31 -7.43 26.13 18.28
C GLU A 31 -6.54 26.61 19.46
N ARG A 32 -6.41 27.95 19.63
CA ARG A 32 -5.55 28.56 20.65
C ARG A 32 -5.72 27.94 22.03
N GLU A 33 -6.96 27.91 22.55
CA GLU A 33 -7.27 27.43 23.89
C GLU A 33 -6.88 25.95 24.09
N ASN A 34 -7.11 25.12 23.05
CA ASN A 34 -6.74 23.70 23.09
C ASN A 34 -5.23 23.53 23.07
N LEU A 35 -4.50 24.30 22.27
CA LEU A 35 -3.04 24.22 22.19
C LEU A 35 -2.33 24.67 23.48
N GLU A 36 -2.94 25.58 24.23
CA GLU A 36 -2.46 25.99 25.55
C GLU A 36 -2.34 24.80 26.53
N LEU A 37 -3.20 23.80 26.38
CA LEU A 37 -3.21 22.58 27.18
C LEU A 37 -2.45 21.44 26.50
N LEU A 38 -2.59 21.30 25.17
CA LEU A 38 -2.05 20.18 24.42
C LEU A 38 -0.53 20.19 24.35
N ILE A 39 0.08 21.34 24.00
CA ILE A 39 1.53 21.42 23.76
C ILE A 39 2.36 21.08 25.03
N PRO A 40 2.05 21.64 26.21
CA PRO A 40 2.77 21.26 27.44
C PRO A 40 2.67 19.77 27.73
N ALA A 41 1.46 19.18 27.59
CA ALA A 41 1.24 17.75 27.83
C ALA A 41 2.02 16.85 26.82
N LEU A 42 2.18 17.33 25.57
CA LEU A 42 3.00 16.64 24.57
C LEU A 42 4.48 16.66 24.94
N TRP A 43 5.04 17.81 25.28
CA TRP A 43 6.45 17.92 25.66
C TRP A 43 6.76 17.12 26.93
N GLU A 44 5.88 17.15 27.93
CA GLU A 44 6.02 16.34 29.14
C GLU A 44 6.05 14.84 28.81
N LEU A 45 5.10 14.36 28.00
CA LEU A 45 5.05 12.97 27.61
C LEU A 45 6.28 12.55 26.80
N LEU A 46 6.63 13.32 25.74
CA LEU A 46 7.77 13.02 24.87
C LEU A 46 9.07 12.96 25.66
N GLY A 47 9.25 13.87 26.62
CA GLY A 47 10.35 13.85 27.57
C GLY A 47 10.34 12.62 28.48
N SER A 48 9.17 12.24 29.01
CA SER A 48 9.04 11.08 29.93
C SER A 48 9.34 9.74 29.24
N ILE A 49 9.07 9.61 27.95
CA ILE A 49 9.37 8.39 27.18
C ILE A 49 10.72 8.45 26.45
N GLY A 50 11.52 9.51 26.68
CA GLY A 50 12.87 9.65 26.12
C GLY A 50 12.92 9.80 24.59
N VAL A 51 11.88 10.37 23.96
CA VAL A 51 11.79 10.52 22.51
C VAL A 51 12.28 11.90 22.09
N ASN A 52 13.35 11.96 21.30
CA ASN A 52 13.74 13.18 20.61
C ASN A 52 12.73 13.48 19.51
N ALA A 53 11.88 14.51 19.71
CA ALA A 53 10.80 14.84 18.81
C ALA A 53 10.81 16.30 18.40
N GLU A 54 10.30 16.60 17.21
CA GLU A 54 9.81 17.91 16.81
C GLU A 54 8.28 17.91 16.76
N ILE A 55 7.67 19.05 17.09
CA ILE A 55 6.23 19.29 16.91
C ILE A 55 6.08 20.33 15.80
N ILE A 56 5.25 20.04 14.83
CA ILE A 56 4.88 20.93 13.72
C ILE A 56 3.39 21.24 13.84
N LEU A 57 3.04 22.50 14.02
CA LEU A 57 1.69 23.00 13.82
C LEU A 57 1.54 23.41 12.36
N VAL A 58 0.52 22.86 11.68
CA VAL A 58 0.15 23.28 10.33
C VAL A 58 -1.06 24.19 10.42
N ASP A 59 -0.83 25.51 10.31
CA ASP A 59 -1.86 26.53 10.45
C ASP A 59 -2.66 26.69 9.16
N GLY A 60 -3.98 26.55 9.28
CA GLY A 60 -4.95 26.72 8.19
C GLY A 60 -5.41 28.16 7.95
N GLY A 61 -4.80 29.12 8.61
CA GLY A 61 -5.15 30.56 8.54
C GLY A 61 -5.93 31.05 9.75
N SER A 62 -5.51 30.65 10.95
CA SER A 62 -6.12 31.05 12.23
C SER A 62 -6.09 32.55 12.45
N GLN A 63 -7.08 33.06 13.21
CA GLN A 63 -7.28 34.48 13.53
C GLN A 63 -7.27 34.73 15.04
N ASP A 64 -7.17 33.69 15.87
CA ASP A 64 -7.32 33.73 17.32
C ASP A 64 -5.99 33.75 18.09
N GLY A 65 -4.85 33.81 17.42
CA GLY A 65 -3.52 33.71 18.03
C GLY A 65 -3.00 32.29 18.20
N THR A 66 -3.59 31.31 17.49
CA THR A 66 -3.12 29.89 17.44
C THR A 66 -1.64 29.76 17.08
N PRO A 67 -1.11 30.40 16.01
CA PRO A 67 0.31 30.31 15.63
C PRO A 67 1.24 30.84 16.74
N GLU A 68 0.92 32.01 17.30
CA GLU A 68 1.74 32.69 18.30
C GLU A 68 1.87 31.88 19.60
N VAL A 69 0.77 31.24 20.01
CA VAL A 69 0.79 30.33 21.17
C VAL A 69 1.66 29.12 20.92
N ALA A 70 1.61 28.55 19.73
CA ALA A 70 2.43 27.39 19.38
C ALA A 70 3.93 27.75 19.35
N GLU A 71 4.31 28.84 18.68
CA GLU A 71 5.69 29.33 18.60
C GLU A 71 6.26 29.64 19.97
N SER A 72 5.50 30.32 20.85
CA SER A 72 5.93 30.64 22.22
C SER A 72 6.23 29.40 23.07
N ARG A 73 5.75 28.22 22.67
CA ARG A 73 5.97 26.93 23.33
C ARG A 73 6.96 26.01 22.59
N GLY A 74 7.76 26.57 21.68
CA GLY A 74 8.80 25.81 20.96
C GLY A 74 8.27 24.88 19.86
N VAL A 75 7.05 25.11 19.36
CA VAL A 75 6.49 24.37 18.25
C VAL A 75 6.84 25.08 16.95
N ARG A 76 7.26 24.34 15.95
CA ARG A 76 7.51 24.88 14.62
C ARG A 76 6.19 25.07 13.89
N VAL A 77 5.85 26.31 13.57
CA VAL A 77 4.64 26.65 12.83
C VAL A 77 4.95 26.71 11.33
N ILE A 78 4.10 26.08 10.52
CA ILE A 78 4.11 26.20 9.06
C ILE A 78 2.72 26.59 8.57
N LYS A 79 2.68 27.49 7.62
CA LYS A 79 1.42 27.89 6.98
C LYS A 79 1.03 26.85 5.94
N GLN A 80 -0.23 26.45 5.97
CA GLN A 80 -0.81 25.55 4.99
C GLN A 80 -0.80 26.19 3.59
N THR A 81 -0.32 25.47 2.60
CA THR A 81 -0.29 25.92 1.19
C THR A 81 -1.55 25.55 0.43
N GLU A 82 -2.06 24.34 0.64
CA GLU A 82 -3.27 23.84 0.01
C GLU A 82 -4.40 23.75 1.05
N ARG A 83 -5.61 24.15 0.66
CA ARG A 83 -6.77 24.17 1.57
C ARG A 83 -7.24 22.78 1.98
N GLY A 84 -7.89 22.70 3.15
CA GLY A 84 -8.52 21.50 3.71
C GLY A 84 -7.57 20.65 4.56
N TYR A 85 -8.13 19.70 5.28
CA TYR A 85 -7.38 18.82 6.19
C TYR A 85 -6.27 18.04 5.48
N GLY A 86 -6.54 17.59 4.24
CA GLY A 86 -5.56 16.90 3.40
C GLY A 86 -4.36 17.78 3.05
N GLY A 87 -4.59 19.05 2.71
CA GLY A 87 -3.51 19.99 2.44
C GLY A 87 -2.61 20.22 3.66
N ALA A 88 -3.21 20.28 4.86
CA ALA A 88 -2.45 20.41 6.10
C ALA A 88 -1.58 19.18 6.37
N LEU A 89 -2.11 17.97 6.18
CA LEU A 89 -1.32 16.74 6.34
C LEU A 89 -0.16 16.66 5.34
N LEU A 90 -0.39 17.01 4.07
CA LEU A 90 0.66 17.04 3.03
C LEU A 90 1.78 18.01 3.40
N ALA A 91 1.44 19.22 3.84
CA ALA A 91 2.43 20.21 4.30
C ALA A 91 3.23 19.69 5.49
N GLY A 92 2.56 19.05 6.46
CA GLY A 92 3.21 18.43 7.61
C GLY A 92 4.15 17.29 7.23
N PHE A 93 3.74 16.38 6.33
CA PHE A 93 4.59 15.30 5.85
C PHE A 93 5.82 15.80 5.08
N ALA A 94 5.65 16.83 4.25
CA ALA A 94 6.75 17.44 3.50
C ALA A 94 7.77 18.10 4.44
N ALA A 95 7.30 18.76 5.50
CA ALA A 95 8.13 19.47 6.45
C ALA A 95 8.79 18.57 7.51
N ALA A 96 8.31 17.35 7.69
CA ALA A 96 8.81 16.40 8.68
C ALA A 96 10.28 16.01 8.44
N ARG A 97 11.09 16.07 9.52
CA ARG A 97 12.52 15.74 9.49
C ARG A 97 12.82 14.36 10.06
N ALA A 98 11.92 13.83 10.87
CA ALA A 98 12.08 12.54 11.53
C ALA A 98 11.75 11.35 10.61
N PRO A 99 12.29 10.16 10.88
CA PRO A 99 11.92 8.93 10.18
C PRO A 99 10.50 8.47 10.46
N PHE A 100 9.90 8.93 11.57
CA PHE A 100 8.50 8.67 11.91
C PHE A 100 7.72 9.96 12.02
N VAL A 101 6.48 9.95 11.49
CA VAL A 101 5.53 11.04 11.60
C VAL A 101 4.28 10.57 12.31
N LEU A 102 3.88 11.29 13.34
CA LEU A 102 2.61 11.08 14.03
C LEU A 102 1.66 12.24 13.69
N THR A 103 0.45 11.92 13.28
CA THR A 103 -0.62 12.90 13.09
C THR A 103 -1.62 12.84 14.23
N MET A 104 -2.09 13.99 14.68
CA MET A 104 -3.14 14.10 15.69
C MET A 104 -3.91 15.41 15.56
N ASP A 105 -5.15 15.42 16.03
CA ASP A 105 -5.99 16.62 16.04
C ASP A 105 -5.65 17.52 17.24
N ALA A 106 -5.90 18.83 17.09
CA ALA A 106 -5.64 19.84 18.12
C ALA A 106 -6.70 19.86 19.24
N ASP A 107 -7.87 19.23 19.04
CA ASP A 107 -9.08 19.37 19.85
C ASP A 107 -9.09 18.53 21.16
N LEU A 108 -7.94 18.00 21.57
CA LEU A 108 -7.76 17.15 22.76
C LEU A 108 -8.54 15.82 22.74
N SER A 109 -9.17 15.46 21.64
CA SER A 109 -9.83 14.15 21.48
C SER A 109 -8.82 13.00 21.38
N HIS A 110 -7.62 13.29 20.92
CA HIS A 110 -6.48 12.40 20.85
C HIS A 110 -5.60 12.58 22.09
N ARG A 111 -5.72 11.70 23.08
CA ARG A 111 -4.98 11.79 24.33
C ARG A 111 -3.48 11.64 24.09
N PRO A 112 -2.64 12.60 24.50
CA PRO A 112 -1.19 12.51 24.35
C PRO A 112 -0.60 11.22 24.93
N SER A 113 -1.09 10.72 26.07
CA SER A 113 -0.61 9.48 26.71
C SER A 113 -0.60 8.25 25.79
N PHE A 114 -1.46 8.20 24.79
CA PHE A 114 -1.51 7.09 23.84
C PHE A 114 -0.34 7.08 22.83
N ILE A 115 0.34 8.22 22.67
CA ILE A 115 1.55 8.31 21.81
C ILE A 115 2.61 7.31 22.27
N ALA A 116 2.75 7.08 23.57
CA ALA A 116 3.68 6.09 24.13
C ALA A 116 3.39 4.67 23.61
N GLU A 117 2.12 4.30 23.45
CA GLU A 117 1.71 3.00 22.93
C GLU A 117 2.00 2.88 21.44
N LEU A 118 1.64 3.92 20.65
CA LEU A 118 1.96 3.96 19.22
C LEU A 118 3.49 3.92 19.01
N TRP A 119 4.25 4.68 19.80
CA TRP A 119 5.71 4.71 19.70
C TRP A 119 6.34 3.36 20.02
N ARG A 120 5.93 2.69 21.11
CA ARG A 120 6.40 1.33 21.44
C ARG A 120 6.09 0.32 20.34
N SER A 121 4.96 0.48 19.67
CA SER A 121 4.49 -0.42 18.62
C SER A 121 5.00 -0.08 17.21
N ARG A 122 5.77 1.01 17.02
CA ARG A 122 6.15 1.57 15.69
C ARG A 122 6.89 0.61 14.75
N SER A 123 7.50 -0.44 15.27
CA SER A 123 8.18 -1.46 14.47
C SER A 123 7.25 -2.55 13.91
N LYS A 124 6.00 -2.63 14.40
CA LYS A 124 5.05 -3.68 13.98
C LYS A 124 4.54 -3.51 12.55
N ALA A 125 4.46 -2.28 12.06
CA ALA A 125 4.00 -1.97 10.71
C ALA A 125 4.53 -0.62 10.24
N HIS A 126 4.38 -0.33 8.95
CA HIS A 126 4.77 0.96 8.36
C HIS A 126 3.80 2.08 8.72
N VAL A 127 2.52 1.73 8.93
CA VAL A 127 1.50 2.64 9.43
C VAL A 127 0.77 1.98 10.60
N LEU A 128 0.65 2.67 11.72
CA LEU A 128 -0.18 2.27 12.85
C LEU A 128 -1.35 3.23 13.01
N ILE A 129 -2.53 2.68 13.17
CA ILE A 129 -3.78 3.42 13.38
C ILE A 129 -4.22 3.25 14.82
N ALA A 130 -4.47 4.37 15.53
CA ALA A 130 -5.19 4.33 16.78
C ALA A 130 -6.68 4.06 16.48
N SER A 131 -7.09 2.80 16.59
CA SER A 131 -8.37 2.31 16.10
C SER A 131 -9.42 2.24 17.19
N ARG A 132 -10.58 2.81 16.88
CA ARG A 132 -11.79 2.81 17.73
C ARG A 132 -12.63 1.54 17.58
N TYR A 133 -12.43 0.77 16.51
CA TYR A 133 -13.35 -0.29 16.07
C TYR A 133 -12.76 -1.69 16.11
N VAL A 134 -11.52 -1.85 16.53
CA VAL A 134 -10.94 -3.16 16.84
C VAL A 134 -11.29 -3.62 18.26
N PRO A 135 -11.19 -4.91 18.60
CA PRO A 135 -11.38 -5.38 19.97
C PRO A 135 -10.50 -4.60 20.96
N GLY A 136 -11.10 -4.08 22.03
CA GLY A 136 -10.43 -3.20 23.00
C GLY A 136 -10.45 -1.70 22.67
N GLY A 137 -10.83 -1.34 21.45
CA GLY A 137 -11.09 0.06 21.05
C GLY A 137 -12.47 0.53 21.46
N ALA A 138 -12.64 1.85 21.64
CA ALA A 138 -13.91 2.47 21.99
C ALA A 138 -14.04 3.88 21.38
N ALA A 139 -15.29 4.31 21.17
CA ALA A 139 -15.60 5.66 20.70
C ALA A 139 -16.71 6.27 21.58
N ASP A 140 -16.29 7.11 22.52
CA ASP A 140 -17.20 7.87 23.38
C ASP A 140 -17.61 9.16 22.65
N MET A 141 -18.62 9.02 21.77
CA MET A 141 -19.19 10.10 20.96
C MET A 141 -20.69 9.92 20.79
N PRO A 142 -21.46 10.95 20.40
CA PRO A 142 -22.89 10.83 20.15
C PRO A 142 -23.22 9.69 19.21
N LEU A 143 -24.28 8.92 19.53
CA LEU A 143 -24.67 7.68 18.82
C LEU A 143 -24.78 7.88 17.30
N PHE A 144 -25.37 9.00 16.85
CA PHE A 144 -25.52 9.32 15.43
C PHE A 144 -24.17 9.46 14.73
N ARG A 145 -23.21 10.19 15.32
CA ARG A 145 -21.85 10.34 14.78
C ARG A 145 -21.12 9.01 14.73
N ARG A 146 -21.28 8.18 15.79
CA ARG A 146 -20.69 6.84 15.85
C ARG A 146 -21.25 5.93 14.77
N LEU A 147 -22.56 5.98 14.53
CA LEU A 147 -23.21 5.18 13.48
C LEU A 147 -22.74 5.61 12.09
N LEU A 148 -22.71 6.91 11.79
CA LEU A 148 -22.20 7.43 10.51
C LEU A 148 -20.75 7.04 10.27
N SER A 149 -19.88 7.22 11.26
CA SER A 149 -18.48 6.82 11.17
C SER A 149 -18.32 5.32 10.93
N LYS A 150 -19.12 4.49 11.62
CA LYS A 150 -19.10 3.04 11.43
C LYS A 150 -19.58 2.62 10.04
N ILE A 151 -20.67 3.23 9.55
CA ILE A 151 -21.18 2.97 8.18
C ILE A 151 -20.09 3.33 7.16
N LEU A 152 -19.48 4.50 7.27
CA LEU A 152 -18.41 4.95 6.37
C LEU A 152 -17.27 3.93 6.35
N ASN A 153 -16.71 3.59 7.51
CA ASN A 153 -15.59 2.66 7.63
C ASN A 153 -15.94 1.27 7.05
N VAL A 154 -17.12 0.73 7.38
CA VAL A 154 -17.56 -0.58 6.87
C VAL A 154 -17.76 -0.55 5.35
N THR A 155 -18.35 0.53 4.82
CA THR A 155 -18.56 0.68 3.37
C THR A 155 -17.23 0.74 2.63
N PHE A 156 -16.32 1.61 3.04
CA PHE A 156 -15.00 1.70 2.42
C PHE A 156 -14.21 0.40 2.53
N ALA A 157 -14.17 -0.21 3.72
CA ALA A 157 -13.46 -1.47 3.92
C ALA A 157 -13.99 -2.59 3.01
N ARG A 158 -15.32 -2.72 2.89
CA ARG A 158 -15.93 -3.75 2.04
C ARG A 158 -15.75 -3.49 0.56
N VAL A 159 -16.08 -2.27 0.09
CA VAL A 159 -15.99 -1.91 -1.33
C VAL A 159 -14.55 -1.99 -1.83
N LEU A 160 -13.59 -1.60 -0.99
CA LEU A 160 -12.16 -1.59 -1.33
C LEU A 160 -11.43 -2.89 -0.91
N SER A 161 -12.15 -3.86 -0.33
CA SER A 161 -11.58 -5.13 0.16
C SER A 161 -10.36 -4.90 1.07
N LEU A 162 -10.50 -4.01 2.06
CA LEU A 162 -9.47 -3.71 3.04
C LEU A 162 -9.73 -4.47 4.35
N PRO A 163 -8.70 -5.06 4.98
CA PRO A 163 -8.87 -5.84 6.21
C PRO A 163 -8.94 -4.97 7.48
N TYR A 164 -9.01 -3.63 7.36
CA TYR A 164 -8.96 -2.68 8.47
C TYR A 164 -10.35 -2.19 8.85
N LYS A 165 -10.51 -1.81 10.14
CA LYS A 165 -11.80 -1.43 10.72
C LYS A 165 -11.96 0.08 10.93
N ASP A 166 -10.86 0.82 11.10
CA ASP A 166 -10.87 2.27 11.32
C ASP A 166 -10.04 3.03 10.28
N LEU A 167 -10.66 3.31 9.14
CA LEU A 167 -10.04 4.05 8.05
C LEU A 167 -10.09 5.57 8.26
N SER A 168 -10.97 6.05 9.14
CA SER A 168 -11.23 7.47 9.37
C SER A 168 -10.58 8.07 10.62
N SER A 169 -9.77 7.28 11.36
CA SER A 169 -8.97 7.82 12.47
C SER A 169 -7.83 8.69 11.94
N GLY A 170 -7.69 9.92 12.40
CA GLY A 170 -6.56 10.81 12.11
C GLY A 170 -5.37 10.62 13.07
N PHE A 171 -5.52 9.83 14.12
CA PHE A 171 -4.47 9.55 15.09
C PHE A 171 -3.64 8.35 14.61
N ARG A 172 -2.52 8.63 13.96
CA ARG A 172 -1.69 7.61 13.32
C ARG A 172 -0.22 7.91 13.47
N ILE A 173 0.61 6.86 13.44
CA ILE A 173 2.05 6.99 13.23
C ILE A 173 2.41 6.34 11.89
N TYR A 174 3.27 6.99 11.13
CA TYR A 174 3.73 6.57 9.81
C TYR A 174 5.26 6.50 9.80
N ARG A 175 5.81 5.57 9.06
CA ARG A 175 7.17 5.76 8.54
C ARG A 175 7.15 6.82 7.46
N VAL A 176 8.05 7.78 7.52
CA VAL A 176 8.03 8.96 6.64
C VAL A 176 8.21 8.58 5.16
N ASP A 177 8.96 7.54 4.86
CA ASP A 177 9.17 7.01 3.51
C ASP A 177 7.90 6.48 2.86
N THR A 178 6.91 6.05 3.65
CA THR A 178 5.62 5.57 3.11
C THR A 178 4.68 6.68 2.68
N VAL A 179 4.79 7.89 3.24
CA VAL A 179 3.84 8.98 2.99
C VAL A 179 4.39 10.11 2.14
N LYS A 180 5.71 10.37 2.16
CA LYS A 180 6.33 11.44 1.34
C LYS A 180 6.22 11.20 -0.16
N GLN A 181 6.10 9.95 -0.60
CA GLN A 181 5.99 9.58 -2.02
C GLN A 181 4.55 9.52 -2.53
N LEU A 182 3.54 9.68 -1.64
CA LEU A 182 2.16 9.54 -2.03
C LEU A 182 1.66 10.77 -2.79
N GLN A 183 1.07 10.52 -3.96
CA GLN A 183 0.30 11.53 -4.68
C GLN A 183 -1.14 11.50 -4.19
N LEU A 184 -1.51 12.45 -3.33
CA LEU A 184 -2.84 12.57 -2.75
C LEU A 184 -3.68 13.59 -3.53
N HIS A 185 -4.96 13.25 -3.74
CA HIS A 185 -5.91 14.09 -4.47
C HIS A 185 -7.04 14.60 -3.58
N ALA A 186 -7.36 13.88 -2.50
CA ALA A 186 -8.33 14.31 -1.51
C ALA A 186 -7.82 15.51 -0.72
N ARG A 187 -8.70 16.47 -0.46
CA ARG A 187 -8.34 17.72 0.24
C ARG A 187 -8.99 17.84 1.60
N ASP A 188 -10.09 17.16 1.81
CA ASP A 188 -10.84 17.17 3.07
C ASP A 188 -10.49 15.90 3.90
N PHE A 189 -11.36 15.49 4.81
CA PHE A 189 -11.14 14.33 5.69
C PHE A 189 -11.06 12.99 4.97
N ASP A 190 -11.57 12.88 3.74
CA ASP A 190 -11.46 11.73 2.85
C ASP A 190 -10.01 11.39 2.44
N VAL A 191 -9.08 12.28 2.73
CA VAL A 191 -7.63 12.04 2.60
C VAL A 191 -7.15 10.90 3.51
N LEU A 192 -7.80 10.70 4.65
CA LEU A 192 -7.42 9.63 5.60
C LEU A 192 -7.61 8.24 5.00
N GLU A 193 -8.70 8.04 4.28
CA GLU A 193 -8.99 6.82 3.54
C GLU A 193 -8.07 6.69 2.32
N GLU A 194 -7.82 7.79 1.59
CA GLU A 194 -6.92 7.77 0.44
C GLU A 194 -5.50 7.40 0.84
N ILE A 195 -4.95 7.96 1.91
CA ILE A 195 -3.60 7.62 2.42
C ILE A 195 -3.51 6.12 2.70
N LEU A 196 -4.44 5.57 3.48
CA LEU A 196 -4.39 4.15 3.85
C LEU A 196 -4.47 3.23 2.64
N LEU A 197 -5.34 3.58 1.69
CA LEU A 197 -5.48 2.76 0.50
C LEU A 197 -4.21 2.81 -0.37
N ARG A 198 -3.62 3.98 -0.56
CA ARG A 198 -2.39 4.10 -1.34
C ARG A 198 -1.22 3.39 -0.67
N VAL A 199 -1.07 3.54 0.63
CA VAL A 199 -0.08 2.78 1.41
C VAL A 199 -0.27 1.28 1.22
N TYR A 200 -1.52 0.81 1.31
CA TYR A 200 -1.84 -0.60 1.12
C TYR A 200 -1.60 -1.09 -0.32
N ALA A 201 -1.97 -0.27 -1.32
CA ALA A 201 -1.74 -0.58 -2.72
C ALA A 201 -0.23 -0.64 -3.09
N GLU A 202 0.62 0.07 -2.36
CA GLU A 202 2.08 -0.01 -2.48
C GLU A 202 2.70 -1.19 -1.70
N GLY A 203 1.87 -2.06 -1.10
CA GLY A 203 2.31 -3.25 -0.37
C GLY A 203 2.90 -2.97 1.01
N TRP A 204 2.73 -1.74 1.54
CA TRP A 204 3.18 -1.42 2.87
C TRP A 204 2.25 -2.01 3.95
N SER A 205 2.83 -2.46 5.05
CA SER A 205 2.07 -3.02 6.15
C SER A 205 1.38 -1.94 6.99
N ILE A 206 0.13 -2.21 7.37
CA ILE A 206 -0.69 -1.37 8.24
C ILE A 206 -1.14 -2.24 9.41
N ALA A 207 -1.18 -1.66 10.62
CA ALA A 207 -1.75 -2.33 11.79
C ALA A 207 -2.63 -1.37 12.60
N GLU A 208 -3.59 -1.93 13.32
CA GLU A 208 -4.50 -1.20 14.17
C GLU A 208 -4.18 -1.48 15.64
N ILE A 209 -4.06 -0.41 16.44
CA ILE A 209 -3.85 -0.48 17.89
C ILE A 209 -5.13 -0.02 18.59
N PRO A 210 -5.71 -0.80 19.52
CA PRO A 210 -6.94 -0.42 20.20
C PRO A 210 -6.83 0.94 20.88
N PHE A 211 -7.72 1.86 20.59
CA PHE A 211 -7.73 3.22 21.13
C PHE A 211 -9.10 3.60 21.64
N ARG A 212 -9.14 4.26 22.81
CA ARG A 212 -10.37 4.85 23.35
C ARG A 212 -10.43 6.33 23.00
N TYR A 213 -11.24 6.66 22.01
CA TYR A 213 -11.55 8.04 21.63
C TYR A 213 -12.57 8.64 22.61
N VAL A 214 -12.31 9.86 23.07
CA VAL A 214 -13.22 10.60 23.94
C VAL A 214 -13.48 11.97 23.32
N SER A 215 -14.70 12.19 22.85
CA SER A 215 -15.12 13.49 22.35
C SER A 215 -15.17 14.51 23.47
N ARG A 216 -14.41 15.59 23.37
CA ARG A 216 -14.57 16.74 24.25
C ARG A 216 -15.45 17.77 23.54
N GLY A 217 -16.50 18.20 24.23
CA GLY A 217 -17.51 19.24 23.98
C GLY A 217 -17.55 19.87 22.59
N SER A 218 -18.72 20.00 22.04
CA SER A 218 -18.97 20.41 20.67
C SER A 218 -18.70 21.87 20.42
N LYS A 219 -17.59 22.25 19.80
CA LYS A 219 -17.69 23.27 18.78
C LYS A 219 -18.50 22.66 17.63
N LYS A 220 -19.63 23.32 17.25
CA LYS A 220 -20.49 22.81 16.17
C LYS A 220 -19.65 22.60 14.91
N SER A 221 -19.49 21.39 14.49
CA SER A 221 -18.90 21.09 13.19
C SER A 221 -19.77 21.73 12.11
N HIS A 222 -19.28 22.76 11.44
CA HIS A 222 -19.95 23.42 10.30
C HIS A 222 -19.82 22.56 9.02
N ALA A 223 -19.76 21.24 9.17
CA ALA A 223 -19.67 20.30 8.08
C ALA A 223 -20.94 20.39 7.22
N LYS A 224 -20.78 20.87 6.01
CA LYS A 224 -21.80 20.77 4.96
C LYS A 224 -21.88 19.31 4.53
N LEU A 225 -22.70 18.51 5.24
CA LEU A 225 -22.82 17.04 5.09
C LEU A 225 -22.88 16.57 3.63
N LEU A 226 -23.63 17.30 2.78
CA LEU A 226 -23.76 16.96 1.36
C LEU A 226 -22.44 17.12 0.59
N LYS A 227 -21.69 18.20 0.86
CA LYS A 227 -20.38 18.41 0.23
C LYS A 227 -19.38 17.32 0.61
N PHE A 228 -19.37 16.92 1.88
CA PHE A 228 -18.54 15.80 2.34
C PHE A 228 -18.94 14.47 1.70
N ALA A 229 -20.25 14.16 1.64
CA ALA A 229 -20.71 12.93 0.99
C ALA A 229 -20.24 12.82 -0.46
N ILE A 230 -20.32 13.93 -1.23
CA ILE A 230 -19.85 13.96 -2.62
C ILE A 230 -18.31 13.74 -2.70
N ALA A 231 -17.53 14.38 -1.81
CA ALA A 231 -16.08 14.18 -1.77
C ALA A 231 -15.73 12.73 -1.48
N TYR A 232 -16.36 12.13 -0.47
CA TYR A 232 -16.17 10.71 -0.11
C TYR A 232 -16.55 9.76 -1.26
N LEU A 233 -17.65 10.00 -1.96
CA LEU A 233 -18.05 9.18 -3.11
C LEU A 233 -17.05 9.28 -4.27
N LYS A 234 -16.54 10.49 -4.57
CA LYS A 234 -15.50 10.68 -5.59
C LYS A 234 -14.21 9.94 -5.21
N THR A 235 -13.79 10.07 -3.96
CA THR A 235 -12.61 9.36 -3.45
C THR A 235 -12.81 7.86 -3.46
N LEU A 236 -13.98 7.35 -3.04
CA LEU A 236 -14.31 5.94 -3.12
C LEU A 236 -14.22 5.41 -4.57
N GLY A 237 -14.79 6.12 -5.55
CA GLY A 237 -14.73 5.72 -6.96
C GLY A 237 -13.31 5.71 -7.52
N ARG A 238 -12.49 6.72 -7.19
CA ARG A 238 -11.07 6.78 -7.57
C ARG A 238 -10.27 5.65 -6.95
N MET A 239 -10.48 5.40 -5.66
CA MET A 239 -9.80 4.34 -4.92
C MET A 239 -10.25 2.94 -5.35
N TRP A 240 -11.51 2.79 -5.74
CA TRP A 240 -12.02 1.54 -6.31
C TRP A 240 -11.30 1.19 -7.63
N ARG A 241 -11.07 2.20 -8.50
CA ARG A 241 -10.30 1.99 -9.74
C ARG A 241 -8.86 1.55 -9.43
N LEU A 242 -8.17 2.23 -8.51
CA LEU A 242 -6.82 1.85 -8.09
C LEU A 242 -6.79 0.41 -7.53
N ARG A 243 -7.77 0.04 -6.69
CA ARG A 243 -7.83 -1.30 -6.11
C ARG A 243 -8.06 -2.40 -7.15
N ASN A 244 -8.80 -2.11 -8.21
CA ASN A 244 -9.10 -3.06 -9.27
C ASN A 244 -8.16 -2.94 -10.48
N SER A 245 -7.05 -2.24 -10.31
CA SER A 245 -5.96 -2.21 -11.29
C SER A 245 -4.79 -3.05 -10.82
N VAL A 246 -3.93 -3.41 -11.76
CA VAL A 246 -2.66 -4.11 -11.55
C VAL A 246 -1.69 -3.33 -10.66
N GLN A 247 -1.91 -2.04 -10.50
CA GLN A 247 -1.14 -1.17 -9.61
C GLN A 247 -1.37 -1.48 -8.12
N SER A 248 -2.41 -2.25 -7.75
CA SER A 248 -2.58 -2.70 -6.37
C SER A 248 -1.67 -3.89 -6.08
N ALA A 249 -0.91 -3.81 -4.99
CA ALA A 249 0.08 -4.81 -4.61
C ALA A 249 -0.50 -6.24 -4.50
N ASP A 250 -1.73 -6.37 -4.04
CA ASP A 250 -2.43 -7.65 -3.82
C ASP A 250 -3.39 -8.04 -4.96
N TYR A 251 -3.29 -7.42 -6.14
CA TYR A 251 -4.25 -7.62 -7.23
C TYR A 251 -4.40 -9.09 -7.63
N ASP A 252 -3.30 -9.79 -7.90
CA ASP A 252 -3.32 -11.17 -8.39
C ASP A 252 -3.83 -12.13 -7.31
N TYR A 253 -3.42 -11.92 -6.05
CA TYR A 253 -3.92 -12.67 -4.90
C TYR A 253 -5.44 -12.51 -4.75
N ARG A 254 -5.97 -11.29 -4.85
CA ARG A 254 -7.43 -11.05 -4.80
C ARG A 254 -8.15 -11.64 -5.99
N ALA A 255 -7.57 -11.60 -7.18
CA ALA A 255 -8.15 -12.20 -8.37
C ALA A 255 -8.33 -13.71 -8.20
N PHE A 256 -7.36 -14.41 -7.61
CA PHE A 256 -7.44 -15.84 -7.28
C PHE A 256 -8.55 -16.16 -6.25
N HIS A 257 -8.80 -15.27 -5.29
CA HIS A 257 -9.84 -15.40 -4.27
C HIS A 257 -11.13 -14.63 -4.60
N SER A 258 -11.29 -14.18 -5.84
CA SER A 258 -12.40 -13.30 -6.26
C SER A 258 -13.77 -13.90 -5.96
N PRO A 259 -14.74 -13.08 -5.50
CA PRO A 259 -16.14 -13.50 -5.42
C PRO A 259 -16.76 -13.72 -6.82
N ILE A 260 -16.20 -13.11 -7.87
CA ILE A 260 -16.63 -13.30 -9.27
C ILE A 260 -16.16 -14.69 -9.71
N TRP A 261 -17.12 -15.61 -9.93
CA TRP A 261 -16.82 -17.02 -10.20
C TRP A 261 -15.96 -17.22 -11.45
N LEU A 262 -16.18 -16.43 -12.50
CA LEU A 262 -15.43 -16.54 -13.77
C LEU A 262 -13.95 -16.15 -13.56
N GLN A 263 -13.69 -15.01 -12.88
CA GLN A 263 -12.33 -14.58 -12.56
C GLN A 263 -11.62 -15.61 -11.66
N ARG A 264 -12.32 -16.09 -10.63
CA ARG A 264 -11.78 -17.13 -9.73
C ARG A 264 -11.50 -18.43 -10.45
N TYR A 265 -12.39 -18.90 -11.34
CA TYR A 265 -12.18 -20.09 -12.17
C TYR A 265 -10.92 -19.93 -13.02
N TRP A 266 -10.78 -18.78 -13.71
CA TRP A 266 -9.65 -18.49 -14.58
C TRP A 266 -8.33 -18.56 -13.84
N GLN A 267 -8.20 -17.86 -12.74
CA GLN A 267 -7.00 -17.82 -11.93
C GLN A 267 -6.64 -19.18 -11.32
N ARG A 268 -7.64 -19.93 -10.86
CA ARG A 268 -7.42 -21.28 -10.31
C ARG A 268 -7.00 -22.27 -11.38
N ARG A 269 -7.60 -22.21 -12.55
CA ARG A 269 -7.25 -23.13 -13.65
C ARG A 269 -5.84 -22.86 -14.16
N ARG A 270 -5.43 -21.59 -14.29
CA ARG A 270 -4.05 -21.21 -14.58
C ARG A 270 -3.10 -21.78 -13.54
N HIS A 271 -3.36 -21.54 -12.28
CA HIS A 271 -2.59 -22.04 -11.15
C HIS A 271 -2.43 -23.58 -11.19
N GLU A 272 -3.51 -24.34 -11.38
CA GLU A 272 -3.49 -25.79 -11.49
C GLU A 272 -2.56 -26.28 -12.62
N ILE A 273 -2.68 -25.69 -13.81
CA ILE A 273 -1.85 -26.06 -14.97
C ILE A 273 -0.38 -25.75 -14.70
N ILE A 274 -0.08 -24.59 -14.13
CA ILE A 274 1.31 -24.21 -13.83
C ILE A 274 1.92 -25.16 -12.80
N LEU A 275 1.22 -25.47 -11.71
CA LEU A 275 1.70 -26.43 -10.70
C LEU A 275 1.89 -27.83 -11.30
N GLU A 276 0.96 -28.29 -12.15
CA GLU A 276 1.09 -29.58 -12.85
C GLU A 276 2.34 -29.62 -13.73
N PHE A 277 2.62 -28.54 -14.47
CA PHE A 277 3.79 -28.45 -15.35
C PHE A 277 5.09 -28.30 -14.59
N THR A 278 5.07 -27.63 -13.43
CA THR A 278 6.22 -27.47 -12.53
C THR A 278 6.58 -28.80 -11.85
N GLY A 279 5.58 -29.61 -11.52
CA GLY A 279 5.79 -30.89 -10.82
C GLY A 279 6.41 -30.70 -9.43
N ASN A 280 7.27 -31.64 -9.04
CA ASN A 280 7.93 -31.65 -7.72
C ASN A 280 9.34 -31.03 -7.74
N SER A 281 9.61 -30.11 -8.67
CA SER A 281 10.91 -29.46 -8.79
C SER A 281 11.22 -28.58 -7.59
N SER A 282 12.45 -28.63 -7.10
CA SER A 282 12.92 -27.88 -5.93
C SER A 282 13.61 -26.56 -6.28
N ALA A 283 14.10 -26.43 -7.51
CA ALA A 283 14.79 -25.23 -8.00
C ALA A 283 13.93 -24.53 -9.05
N VAL A 284 12.97 -23.75 -8.62
CA VAL A 284 11.98 -23.05 -9.46
C VAL A 284 12.22 -21.56 -9.41
N LEU A 285 12.16 -20.88 -10.57
CA LEU A 285 12.13 -19.42 -10.71
C LEU A 285 10.78 -19.01 -11.32
N ASP A 286 10.06 -18.13 -10.66
CA ASP A 286 8.83 -17.50 -11.17
C ASP A 286 9.14 -16.05 -11.57
N ILE A 287 9.21 -15.80 -12.89
CA ILE A 287 9.52 -14.49 -13.49
C ILE A 287 8.23 -13.72 -13.71
N GLY A 288 8.14 -12.52 -13.13
CA GLY A 288 6.92 -11.75 -13.10
C GLY A 288 5.90 -12.38 -12.16
N CYS A 289 6.36 -12.85 -10.99
CA CYS A 289 5.55 -13.61 -10.03
C CYS A 289 4.34 -12.82 -9.51
N GLY A 290 4.30 -11.50 -9.71
CA GLY A 290 3.22 -10.65 -9.22
C GLY A 290 2.99 -10.79 -7.72
N SER A 291 1.73 -10.84 -7.34
CA SER A 291 1.27 -11.24 -6.01
C SER A 291 0.47 -12.54 -6.07
N SER A 292 0.91 -13.49 -6.92
CA SER A 292 0.13 -14.66 -7.28
C SER A 292 0.10 -15.72 -6.18
N GLN A 293 -0.96 -16.56 -6.21
CA GLN A 293 -1.03 -17.75 -5.35
C GLN A 293 0.01 -18.80 -5.77
N ILE A 294 0.49 -18.79 -7.03
CA ILE A 294 1.50 -19.73 -7.55
C ILE A 294 2.75 -19.67 -6.69
N ILE A 295 3.33 -18.48 -6.52
CA ILE A 295 4.56 -18.31 -5.73
C ILE A 295 4.34 -18.60 -4.23
N LEU A 296 3.14 -18.37 -3.69
CA LEU A 296 2.82 -18.68 -2.30
C LEU A 296 2.74 -20.19 -2.03
N ASP A 297 2.33 -20.99 -3.02
CA ASP A 297 2.23 -22.44 -2.91
C ASP A 297 3.56 -23.12 -3.24
N LEU A 298 4.40 -22.51 -4.07
CA LEU A 298 5.76 -22.95 -4.38
C LEU A 298 6.77 -22.39 -3.36
N LYS A 299 6.73 -22.85 -2.10
CA LYS A 299 7.47 -22.27 -0.96
C LYS A 299 8.98 -22.15 -1.18
N ASP A 300 9.57 -23.05 -1.97
CA ASP A 300 11.01 -23.05 -2.26
C ASP A 300 11.38 -22.29 -3.53
N ALA A 301 10.42 -21.88 -4.33
CA ALA A 301 10.66 -21.11 -5.54
C ALA A 301 11.23 -19.72 -5.24
N VAL A 302 12.00 -19.21 -6.19
CA VAL A 302 12.42 -17.80 -6.19
C VAL A 302 11.40 -17.00 -6.99
N GLY A 303 10.74 -16.03 -6.36
CA GLY A 303 9.86 -15.09 -7.03
C GLY A 303 10.63 -13.84 -7.47
N MET A 304 10.52 -13.49 -8.75
CA MET A 304 11.10 -12.26 -9.27
C MET A 304 10.02 -11.38 -9.91
N ASP A 305 10.04 -10.10 -9.58
CA ASP A 305 9.17 -9.11 -10.20
C ASP A 305 9.88 -7.76 -10.33
N ILE A 306 9.50 -6.95 -11.32
CA ILE A 306 9.99 -5.60 -11.48
C ILE A 306 9.29 -4.63 -10.50
N LEU A 307 8.05 -4.94 -10.11
CA LEU A 307 7.21 -4.11 -9.26
C LEU A 307 7.45 -4.42 -7.77
N LEU A 308 8.28 -3.62 -7.12
CA LEU A 308 8.63 -3.78 -5.70
C LEU A 308 7.39 -3.88 -4.78
N ARG A 309 6.27 -3.23 -5.13
CA ARG A 309 5.02 -3.30 -4.35
C ARG A 309 4.45 -4.72 -4.27
N LYS A 310 4.56 -5.51 -5.33
CA LYS A 310 4.13 -6.91 -5.36
C LYS A 310 4.98 -7.76 -4.40
N LEU A 311 6.29 -7.57 -4.45
CA LEU A 311 7.24 -8.27 -3.60
C LEU A 311 7.06 -7.88 -2.11
N ARG A 312 6.75 -6.61 -1.81
CA ARG A 312 6.42 -6.19 -0.43
C ARG A 312 5.19 -6.92 0.10
N PHE A 313 4.16 -7.07 -0.72
CA PHE A 313 2.96 -7.81 -0.34
C PHE A 313 3.25 -9.29 -0.04
N LEU A 314 4.10 -9.93 -0.83
CA LEU A 314 4.49 -11.33 -0.66
C LEU A 314 5.41 -11.56 0.54
N LYS A 315 6.27 -10.59 0.88
CA LYS A 315 7.36 -10.72 1.86
C LYS A 315 6.98 -11.35 3.22
N PRO A 316 5.80 -11.08 3.79
CA PRO A 316 5.38 -11.73 5.04
C PRO A 316 5.17 -13.23 4.94
N ASN A 317 4.92 -13.76 3.74
CA ASN A 317 4.55 -15.18 3.51
C ASN A 317 5.52 -15.91 2.59
N HIS A 318 6.50 -15.20 2.00
CA HIS A 318 7.50 -15.78 1.08
C HIS A 318 8.83 -15.05 1.21
N GLU A 319 9.93 -15.77 1.42
CA GLU A 319 11.23 -15.17 1.73
C GLU A 319 12.11 -14.94 0.51
N LYS A 320 12.04 -15.83 -0.48
CA LYS A 320 12.93 -15.86 -1.65
C LYS A 320 12.39 -14.94 -2.76
N LEU A 321 12.52 -13.61 -2.56
CA LEU A 321 12.01 -12.60 -3.47
C LEU A 321 13.15 -11.70 -3.98
N VAL A 322 13.16 -11.46 -5.30
CA VAL A 322 14.17 -10.65 -5.97
C VAL A 322 13.50 -9.60 -6.86
N GLN A 323 13.89 -8.35 -6.75
CA GLN A 323 13.51 -7.33 -7.72
C GLN A 323 14.45 -7.41 -8.92
N GLY A 324 13.91 -7.57 -10.12
CA GLY A 324 14.73 -7.72 -11.32
C GLY A 324 13.94 -7.52 -12.61
N SER A 325 14.70 -7.43 -13.71
CA SER A 325 14.16 -7.32 -15.07
C SER A 325 14.34 -8.63 -15.82
N THR A 326 13.35 -8.98 -16.64
CA THR A 326 13.38 -10.17 -17.52
C THR A 326 14.47 -10.09 -18.59
N PHE A 327 14.92 -8.87 -18.94
CA PHE A 327 15.99 -8.66 -19.93
C PHE A 327 17.40 -8.99 -19.40
N ALA A 328 17.58 -9.05 -18.07
CA ALA A 328 18.85 -9.39 -17.44
C ALA A 328 18.56 -10.04 -16.08
N LEU A 329 18.47 -11.36 -16.06
CA LEU A 329 18.16 -12.12 -14.85
C LEU A 329 19.35 -12.13 -13.89
N PRO A 330 19.21 -11.70 -12.62
CA PRO A 330 20.31 -11.61 -11.66
C PRO A 330 20.70 -12.98 -11.06
N PHE A 331 20.68 -14.03 -11.88
CA PHE A 331 20.98 -15.39 -11.47
C PHE A 331 22.09 -15.99 -12.32
N LYS A 332 22.83 -16.93 -11.74
CA LYS A 332 23.84 -17.70 -12.46
C LYS A 332 23.20 -18.59 -13.52
N SER A 333 23.97 -18.91 -14.57
CA SER A 333 23.55 -19.91 -15.56
C SER A 333 23.28 -21.25 -14.89
N GLU A 334 22.32 -22.02 -15.43
CA GLU A 334 21.99 -23.38 -15.02
C GLU A 334 21.64 -23.55 -13.53
N SER A 335 20.96 -22.52 -12.97
CA SER A 335 20.56 -22.51 -11.56
C SER A 335 19.22 -23.19 -11.29
N PHE A 336 18.32 -23.20 -12.27
CA PHE A 336 16.92 -23.62 -12.06
C PHE A 336 16.55 -24.86 -12.88
N GLU A 337 15.73 -25.72 -12.31
CA GLU A 337 15.12 -26.87 -12.98
C GLU A 337 13.89 -26.46 -13.76
N VAL A 338 13.13 -25.47 -13.23
CA VAL A 338 11.93 -24.92 -13.86
C VAL A 338 11.99 -23.41 -13.83
N VAL A 339 11.64 -22.79 -14.96
CA VAL A 339 11.37 -21.35 -15.07
C VAL A 339 9.93 -21.18 -15.48
N ILE A 340 9.18 -20.41 -14.71
CA ILE A 340 7.81 -19.99 -14.96
C ILE A 340 7.84 -18.55 -15.46
N ASN A 341 7.11 -18.26 -16.55
CA ASN A 341 6.82 -16.92 -17.04
C ASN A 341 5.38 -16.92 -17.57
N SER A 342 4.45 -16.48 -16.73
CA SER A 342 3.03 -16.51 -17.05
C SER A 342 2.44 -15.11 -16.97
N GLU A 343 1.77 -14.67 -18.05
CA GLU A 343 1.18 -13.34 -18.18
C GLU A 343 2.22 -12.21 -18.04
N VAL A 344 3.37 -12.37 -18.69
CA VAL A 344 4.47 -11.39 -18.68
C VAL A 344 4.97 -11.09 -20.08
N ILE A 345 5.14 -12.10 -20.91
CA ILE A 345 5.80 -11.95 -22.22
C ILE A 345 5.01 -11.04 -23.18
N GLU A 346 3.70 -10.96 -23.05
CA GLU A 346 2.82 -10.07 -23.80
C GLU A 346 3.00 -8.59 -23.48
N HIS A 347 3.52 -8.29 -22.29
CA HIS A 347 3.83 -6.92 -21.85
C HIS A 347 5.22 -6.46 -22.27
N LEU A 348 5.98 -7.31 -22.94
CA LEU A 348 7.35 -7.07 -23.34
C LEU A 348 7.46 -6.97 -24.87
N PRO A 349 8.39 -6.16 -25.40
CA PRO A 349 8.71 -6.20 -26.81
C PRO A 349 9.31 -7.56 -27.19
N GLN A 350 9.19 -7.96 -28.44
CA GLN A 350 9.85 -9.16 -28.95
C GLN A 350 11.36 -8.95 -28.99
N ASP A 351 12.04 -9.29 -27.90
CA ASP A 351 13.49 -9.19 -27.77
C ASP A 351 14.08 -10.58 -27.50
N PRO A 352 15.05 -11.04 -28.33
CA PRO A 352 15.72 -12.32 -28.11
C PRO A 352 16.39 -12.45 -26.74
N ALA A 353 16.77 -11.33 -26.11
CA ALA A 353 17.39 -11.32 -24.78
C ALA A 353 16.52 -12.04 -23.74
N ILE A 354 15.18 -11.90 -23.84
CA ILE A 354 14.23 -12.48 -22.90
C ILE A 354 14.32 -14.00 -22.90
N MET A 355 14.19 -14.60 -24.08
CA MET A 355 14.27 -16.08 -24.21
C MET A 355 15.67 -16.61 -23.93
N ASN A 356 16.71 -15.87 -24.31
CA ASN A 356 18.10 -16.22 -24.02
C ASN A 356 18.40 -16.25 -22.52
N GLU A 357 17.90 -15.28 -21.76
CA GLU A 357 18.06 -15.23 -20.31
C GLU A 357 17.32 -16.38 -19.61
N MET A 358 16.06 -16.66 -20.01
CA MET A 358 15.33 -17.84 -19.51
C MET A 358 16.08 -19.12 -19.79
N ARG A 359 16.60 -19.28 -21.02
CA ARG A 359 17.39 -20.44 -21.40
C ARG A 359 18.72 -20.54 -20.64
N ARG A 360 19.39 -19.40 -20.41
CA ARG A 360 20.67 -19.34 -19.68
C ARG A 360 20.54 -19.83 -18.25
N VAL A 361 19.50 -19.41 -17.55
CA VAL A 361 19.32 -19.76 -16.12
C VAL A 361 18.77 -21.16 -15.90
N LEU A 362 18.14 -21.77 -16.92
CA LEU A 362 17.67 -23.16 -16.89
C LEU A 362 18.84 -24.14 -17.00
N ARG A 363 18.81 -25.18 -16.18
CA ARG A 363 19.69 -26.37 -16.29
C ARG A 363 19.48 -27.04 -17.62
N GLN A 364 20.40 -27.95 -17.99
CA GLN A 364 20.19 -28.84 -19.14
C GLN A 364 18.92 -29.66 -18.91
N GLU A 365 18.12 -29.85 -19.96
CA GLU A 365 16.79 -30.49 -19.91
C GLU A 365 15.77 -29.82 -18.96
N GLY A 366 16.09 -28.65 -18.44
CA GLY A 366 15.19 -27.87 -17.59
C GLY A 366 13.90 -27.46 -18.32
N ILE A 367 12.85 -27.22 -17.54
CA ILE A 367 11.50 -26.96 -18.05
C ILE A 367 11.20 -25.46 -18.04
N LEU A 368 10.73 -24.94 -19.16
CA LEU A 368 10.11 -23.63 -19.30
C LEU A 368 8.59 -23.82 -19.29
N VAL A 369 7.92 -23.11 -18.39
CA VAL A 369 6.46 -22.96 -18.34
C VAL A 369 6.13 -21.53 -18.78
N LEU A 370 5.56 -21.38 -19.99
CA LEU A 370 5.31 -20.08 -20.60
C LEU A 370 3.82 -19.91 -20.87
N GLY A 371 3.19 -18.92 -20.21
CA GLY A 371 1.75 -18.65 -20.31
C GLY A 371 1.48 -17.25 -20.85
N THR A 372 0.52 -17.12 -21.80
CA THR A 372 0.07 -15.84 -22.37
C THR A 372 -1.28 -16.00 -23.06
N PRO A 373 -2.05 -14.92 -23.26
CA PRO A 373 -3.27 -14.95 -24.07
C PRO A 373 -3.03 -15.43 -25.51
N ASP A 374 -4.00 -16.17 -26.07
CA ASP A 374 -3.99 -16.59 -27.48
C ASP A 374 -4.82 -15.61 -28.33
N TYR A 375 -4.16 -14.65 -28.97
CA TYR A 375 -4.79 -13.68 -29.87
C TYR A 375 -5.30 -14.29 -31.18
N GLY A 376 -4.97 -15.54 -31.48
CA GLY A 376 -5.60 -16.31 -32.56
C GLY A 376 -7.03 -16.77 -32.25
N ARG A 377 -7.50 -16.59 -31.02
CA ARG A 377 -8.82 -17.01 -30.55
C ARG A 377 -9.76 -15.81 -30.39
N TRP A 378 -10.88 -15.81 -31.14
CA TRP A 378 -11.91 -14.78 -31.01
C TRP A 378 -12.47 -14.63 -29.58
N SER A 379 -12.48 -15.73 -28.82
CA SER A 379 -12.93 -15.76 -27.42
C SER A 379 -12.08 -14.85 -26.51
N TRP A 380 -10.76 -14.75 -26.78
CA TRP A 380 -9.90 -13.82 -26.05
C TRP A 380 -10.25 -12.38 -26.41
N VAL A 381 -10.37 -12.04 -27.68
CA VAL A 381 -10.68 -10.68 -28.14
C VAL A 381 -11.98 -10.16 -27.53
N VAL A 382 -13.01 -11.02 -27.46
CA VAL A 382 -14.29 -10.68 -26.82
C VAL A 382 -14.12 -10.49 -25.31
N LEU A 383 -13.36 -11.36 -24.65
CA LEU A 383 -13.12 -11.29 -23.23
C LEU A 383 -12.37 -10.01 -22.85
N GLU A 384 -11.30 -9.70 -23.56
CA GLU A 384 -10.49 -8.49 -23.38
C GLU A 384 -11.34 -7.22 -23.57
N TRP A 385 -12.16 -7.15 -24.63
CA TRP A 385 -13.08 -6.05 -24.86
C TRP A 385 -14.10 -5.87 -23.72
N MET A 386 -14.66 -6.97 -23.21
CA MET A 386 -15.57 -6.94 -22.05
C MET A 386 -14.87 -6.44 -20.78
N TYR A 387 -13.66 -6.92 -20.52
CA TYR A 387 -12.87 -6.51 -19.35
C TYR A 387 -12.51 -5.02 -19.41
N GLY A 388 -12.06 -4.52 -20.54
CA GLY A 388 -11.73 -3.10 -20.73
C GLY A 388 -12.92 -2.16 -20.48
N LYS A 389 -14.15 -2.57 -20.82
CA LYS A 389 -15.36 -1.76 -20.58
C LYS A 389 -15.92 -1.85 -19.17
N VAL A 390 -15.83 -3.00 -18.52
CA VAL A 390 -16.50 -3.25 -17.24
C VAL A 390 -15.60 -2.93 -16.04
N LEU A 391 -14.31 -3.21 -16.13
CA LEU A 391 -13.38 -3.12 -15.00
C LEU A 391 -12.39 -1.95 -15.09
N GLY A 392 -12.39 -1.15 -16.17
CA GLY A 392 -11.68 0.12 -16.33
C GLY A 392 -10.30 0.20 -15.64
N GLY A 393 -9.31 -0.56 -16.07
CA GLY A 393 -7.97 -0.59 -15.46
C GLY A 393 -7.32 -1.98 -15.42
N GLY A 394 -7.90 -2.95 -16.16
CA GLY A 394 -7.26 -4.25 -16.39
C GLY A 394 -6.12 -4.15 -17.42
N TYR A 395 -5.39 -5.25 -17.57
CA TYR A 395 -4.21 -5.39 -18.45
C TYR A 395 -4.46 -5.15 -19.96
N ALA A 396 -5.72 -4.97 -20.40
CA ALA A 396 -6.09 -4.92 -21.82
C ALA A 396 -5.32 -3.86 -22.63
N ASP A 397 -4.98 -2.72 -22.02
CA ASP A 397 -4.24 -1.63 -22.67
C ASP A 397 -2.71 -1.77 -22.53
N GLU A 398 -2.22 -2.82 -21.84
CA GLU A 398 -0.80 -3.02 -21.52
C GLU A 398 -0.14 -4.12 -22.36
N HIS A 399 -0.90 -4.85 -23.21
CA HIS A 399 -0.36 -5.88 -24.07
C HIS A 399 0.31 -5.26 -25.31
N ILE A 400 1.64 -5.31 -25.32
CA ILE A 400 2.46 -4.76 -26.42
C ILE A 400 2.62 -5.80 -27.54
N THR A 401 2.73 -7.08 -27.19
CA THR A 401 2.96 -8.17 -28.11
C THR A 401 1.79 -9.15 -28.11
N HIS A 402 1.25 -9.44 -29.28
CA HIS A 402 0.13 -10.34 -29.46
C HIS A 402 0.61 -11.69 -30.00
N TYR A 403 0.54 -12.71 -29.16
CA TYR A 403 0.95 -14.08 -29.53
C TYR A 403 -0.26 -14.90 -29.97
N THR A 404 -0.05 -15.68 -31.03
CA THR A 404 -0.91 -16.83 -31.36
C THR A 404 -0.20 -18.12 -30.95
N ARG A 405 -0.94 -19.22 -30.83
CA ARG A 405 -0.36 -20.51 -30.52
C ARG A 405 0.82 -20.88 -31.42
N GLN A 406 0.67 -20.63 -32.73
CA GLN A 406 1.70 -20.96 -33.72
C GLN A 406 2.95 -20.07 -33.52
N ILE A 407 2.78 -18.75 -33.44
CA ILE A 407 3.88 -17.78 -33.27
C ILE A 407 4.68 -18.09 -31.98
N LEU A 408 3.96 -18.39 -30.89
CA LEU A 408 4.63 -18.69 -29.62
C LEU A 408 5.36 -20.03 -29.67
N ALA A 409 4.79 -21.07 -30.30
CA ALA A 409 5.48 -22.35 -30.48
C ALA A 409 6.76 -22.19 -31.31
N GLU A 410 6.70 -21.48 -32.44
CA GLU A 410 7.84 -21.16 -33.28
C GLU A 410 8.92 -20.37 -32.51
N LEU A 411 8.50 -19.39 -31.70
CA LEU A 411 9.43 -18.62 -30.84
C LEU A 411 10.16 -19.54 -29.84
N ILE A 412 9.43 -20.43 -29.17
CA ILE A 412 9.96 -21.38 -28.20
C ILE A 412 11.00 -22.30 -28.89
N GLU A 413 10.63 -22.86 -30.03
CA GLU A 413 11.50 -23.81 -30.76
C GLU A 413 12.74 -23.15 -31.36
N ALA A 414 12.59 -21.94 -31.93
CA ALA A 414 13.70 -21.16 -32.48
C ALA A 414 14.74 -20.77 -31.43
N ASN A 415 14.34 -20.68 -30.14
CA ASN A 415 15.23 -20.37 -29.03
C ASN A 415 15.79 -21.62 -28.32
N GLY A 416 15.75 -22.79 -28.95
CA GLY A 416 16.41 -24.01 -28.48
C GLY A 416 15.65 -24.77 -27.40
N PHE A 417 14.33 -24.69 -27.43
CA PHE A 417 13.44 -25.51 -26.62
C PHE A 417 12.70 -26.54 -27.47
N GLU A 418 12.19 -27.56 -26.83
CA GLU A 418 11.28 -28.55 -27.40
C GLU A 418 9.92 -28.39 -26.72
N VAL A 419 8.86 -28.16 -27.48
CA VAL A 419 7.50 -28.09 -26.94
C VAL A 419 7.04 -29.48 -26.56
N LEU A 420 6.71 -29.69 -25.28
CA LEU A 420 6.23 -30.97 -24.75
C LEU A 420 4.71 -31.01 -24.65
N ASP A 421 4.07 -29.91 -24.23
CA ASP A 421 2.62 -29.84 -24.02
C ASP A 421 2.13 -28.39 -24.13
N CYS A 422 0.83 -28.22 -24.39
CA CYS A 422 0.16 -26.91 -24.38
C CYS A 422 -1.27 -27.07 -23.89
N LYS A 423 -1.58 -26.47 -22.73
CA LYS A 423 -2.91 -26.48 -22.13
C LYS A 423 -3.55 -25.10 -22.18
N TYR A 424 -4.88 -25.10 -22.16
CA TYR A 424 -5.67 -23.86 -22.21
C TYR A 424 -6.44 -23.60 -20.92
N VAL A 425 -6.51 -22.32 -20.56
CA VAL A 425 -7.49 -21.78 -19.61
C VAL A 425 -8.64 -21.18 -20.41
N GLY A 426 -9.86 -21.71 -20.23
CA GLY A 426 -11.08 -21.18 -20.82
C GLY A 426 -11.06 -20.98 -22.35
N PHE A 427 -10.31 -21.74 -23.10
CA PHE A 427 -10.11 -21.64 -24.54
C PHE A 427 -9.40 -20.39 -25.06
N SER A 428 -8.88 -19.51 -24.19
CA SER A 428 -8.39 -18.20 -24.59
C SER A 428 -6.97 -17.89 -24.14
N GLU A 429 -6.49 -18.50 -23.05
CA GLU A 429 -5.13 -18.37 -22.56
C GLU A 429 -4.41 -19.70 -22.74
N MET A 430 -3.23 -19.67 -23.31
CA MET A 430 -2.40 -20.84 -23.56
C MET A 430 -1.20 -20.89 -22.61
N ILE A 431 -0.91 -22.09 -22.10
CA ILE A 431 0.25 -22.34 -21.24
C ILE A 431 1.03 -23.48 -21.86
N PHE A 432 2.27 -23.20 -22.28
CA PHE A 432 3.20 -24.16 -22.85
C PHE A 432 4.09 -24.75 -21.77
N LYS A 433 4.37 -26.04 -21.91
CA LYS A 433 5.46 -26.74 -21.24
C LYS A 433 6.52 -27.06 -22.29
N ALA A 434 7.73 -26.55 -22.12
CA ALA A 434 8.81 -26.78 -23.05
C ALA A 434 10.08 -27.20 -22.32
N ARG A 435 10.92 -28.01 -22.97
CA ARG A 435 12.17 -28.52 -22.42
C ARG A 435 13.35 -27.87 -23.13
N LYS A 436 14.36 -27.42 -22.38
CA LYS A 436 15.63 -26.94 -22.95
C LYS A 436 16.33 -28.08 -23.68
N ARG A 437 16.59 -27.91 -24.98
CA ARG A 437 17.35 -28.90 -25.78
C ARG A 437 18.81 -28.89 -25.34
N LEU A 438 19.41 -30.09 -25.32
CA LEU A 438 20.85 -30.26 -25.21
C LEU A 438 21.53 -29.67 -26.46
N ILE A 439 22.60 -28.90 -26.26
CA ILE A 439 23.44 -28.37 -27.35
C ILE A 439 24.64 -29.29 -27.48
#